data_bc296d23d55b7f218632fe7d07208b4a
#
_entry.id   bc296d23d55b7f218632fe7d07208b4a
#
_cell.length_a   1.000
_cell.length_b   1.000
_cell.length_c   1.000
_cell.angle_alpha   90.00
_cell.angle_beta   90.00
_cell.angle_gamma   90.00
#
_symmetry.space_group_name_H-M   'P 1'
#
loop_
_entity.id
_entity.type
_entity.pdbx_description
1 polymer ?
#
loop_
_entity_poly.entity_id
_entity_poly.type
_entity_poly.pdbx_seq_one_letter_code
_entity_poly.pdbx_strand_id
1 'polypeptide(L)'
;CLVMKPQLLLLDEPLSSLDPISRSEVMDVLRKLKREMTLIMVSHDLNAVAELADRVIFMKDGSICEDGKPGQILSSPLKEETCHFISRQKNLFYTISSQDFDRPELNARIENYCSRFGFGGQAHRFVQLAVEELLNIIPLNDKIELVLSKNENEVRMSLDVDFEGDDKEYLSEENISEENMLSFNILQGLCDVIQENVETESHHIHLELNQDRLLLR
;
A
#
# COMPACT_ATOMS: atom_id res chain seq x y z
N CYS A 1 -8.40 12.29 -32.20
CA CYS A 1 -9.45 13.04 -31.48
C CYS A 1 -9.07 14.52 -31.25
N LEU A 2 -7.87 14.85 -30.76
CA LEU A 2 -7.47 16.24 -30.40
C LEU A 2 -7.45 17.23 -31.56
N VAL A 3 -7.15 16.75 -32.77
CA VAL A 3 -7.14 17.59 -33.99
C VAL A 3 -8.48 18.27 -34.27
N MET A 4 -9.59 17.67 -33.81
CA MET A 4 -10.95 18.19 -33.98
C MET A 4 -11.34 19.24 -32.93
N LYS A 5 -10.44 19.59 -32.01
CA LYS A 5 -10.67 20.53 -30.90
C LYS A 5 -12.00 20.29 -30.17
N PRO A 6 -12.20 19.10 -29.60
CA PRO A 6 -13.45 18.78 -28.90
C PRO A 6 -13.62 19.64 -27.66
N GLN A 7 -14.88 19.89 -27.24
CA GLN A 7 -15.19 20.57 -25.98
C GLN A 7 -15.13 19.60 -24.79
N LEU A 8 -15.30 18.28 -25.04
CA LEU A 8 -15.28 17.21 -24.07
C LEU A 8 -14.42 16.06 -24.57
N LEU A 9 -13.51 15.58 -23.74
CA LEU A 9 -12.69 14.41 -23.99
C LEU A 9 -12.97 13.35 -22.94
N LEU A 10 -13.29 12.15 -23.40
CA LEU A 10 -13.47 10.97 -22.54
C LEU A 10 -12.21 10.10 -22.62
N LEU A 11 -11.68 9.72 -21.48
CA LEU A 11 -10.47 8.93 -21.33
C LEU A 11 -10.77 7.71 -20.44
N ASP A 12 -10.44 6.54 -20.93
CA ASP A 12 -10.57 5.29 -20.18
C ASP A 12 -9.18 4.72 -19.92
N GLU A 13 -8.77 4.69 -18.65
CA GLU A 13 -7.48 4.21 -18.16
C GLU A 13 -6.27 4.72 -18.97
N PRO A 14 -6.12 6.05 -19.22
CA PRO A 14 -5.13 6.57 -20.15
C PRO A 14 -3.69 6.40 -19.67
N LEU A 15 -3.46 6.06 -18.41
CA LEU A 15 -2.14 5.92 -17.81
C LEU A 15 -1.78 4.45 -17.51
N SER A 16 -2.73 3.53 -17.72
CA SER A 16 -2.49 2.11 -17.52
C SER A 16 -1.42 1.60 -18.49
N SER A 17 -0.56 0.73 -18.00
CA SER A 17 0.51 0.09 -18.81
C SER A 17 1.58 1.03 -19.37
N LEU A 18 1.71 2.27 -18.87
CA LEU A 18 2.78 3.18 -19.22
C LEU A 18 3.95 3.04 -18.25
N ASP A 19 5.17 3.13 -18.80
CA ASP A 19 6.37 3.29 -17.99
C ASP A 19 6.39 4.67 -17.28
N PRO A 20 7.20 4.86 -16.21
CA PRO A 20 7.18 6.09 -15.43
C PRO A 20 7.49 7.37 -16.22
N ILE A 21 8.32 7.28 -17.25
CA ILE A 21 8.69 8.45 -18.08
C ILE A 21 7.51 8.82 -18.97
N SER A 22 6.99 7.88 -19.74
CA SER A 22 5.83 8.08 -20.61
C SER A 22 4.59 8.53 -19.82
N ARG A 23 4.40 8.00 -18.61
CA ARG A 23 3.34 8.40 -17.70
C ARG A 23 3.46 9.89 -17.34
N SER A 24 4.65 10.37 -16.97
CA SER A 24 4.88 11.79 -16.64
C SER A 24 4.56 12.69 -17.83
N GLU A 25 5.00 12.32 -19.03
CA GLU A 25 4.71 13.07 -20.26
C GLU A 25 3.20 13.17 -20.54
N VAL A 26 2.48 12.05 -20.41
CA VAL A 26 1.02 12.03 -20.60
C VAL A 26 0.31 12.87 -19.53
N MET A 27 0.74 12.81 -18.27
CA MET A 27 0.22 13.66 -17.19
C MET A 27 0.38 15.16 -17.52
N ASP A 28 1.53 15.57 -18.05
CA ASP A 28 1.78 16.96 -18.46
C ASP A 28 0.86 17.40 -19.62
N VAL A 29 0.59 16.50 -20.55
CA VAL A 29 -0.38 16.74 -21.63
C VAL A 29 -1.79 16.89 -21.06
N LEU A 30 -2.21 16.00 -20.16
CA LEU A 30 -3.55 16.05 -19.55
C LEU A 30 -3.75 17.34 -18.72
N ARG A 31 -2.73 17.81 -17.98
CA ARG A 31 -2.78 19.10 -17.26
C ARG A 31 -2.99 20.29 -18.20
N LYS A 32 -2.38 20.26 -19.38
CA LYS A 32 -2.58 21.32 -20.41
C LYS A 32 -3.99 21.25 -20.99
N LEU A 33 -4.42 20.07 -21.41
CA LEU A 33 -5.76 19.84 -21.99
C LEU A 33 -6.90 20.22 -21.03
N LYS A 34 -6.76 19.93 -19.75
CA LYS A 34 -7.71 20.32 -18.70
C LYS A 34 -8.02 21.82 -18.66
N ARG A 35 -7.07 22.66 -19.09
CA ARG A 35 -7.25 24.13 -19.14
C ARG A 35 -8.03 24.60 -20.37
N GLU A 36 -8.09 23.76 -21.39
CA GLU A 36 -8.67 24.10 -22.70
C GLU A 36 -10.03 23.45 -22.94
N MET A 37 -10.29 22.31 -22.27
CA MET A 37 -11.51 21.53 -22.49
C MET A 37 -11.93 20.75 -21.25
N THR A 38 -13.15 20.25 -21.25
CA THR A 38 -13.64 19.35 -20.19
C THR A 38 -13.06 17.94 -20.39
N LEU A 39 -12.45 17.38 -19.34
CA LEU A 39 -11.96 16.00 -19.33
C LEU A 39 -12.84 15.16 -18.41
N ILE A 40 -13.26 14.00 -18.88
CA ILE A 40 -13.80 12.93 -18.05
C ILE A 40 -12.85 11.75 -18.17
N MET A 41 -12.26 11.35 -17.07
CA MET A 41 -11.29 10.27 -17.01
C MET A 41 -11.80 9.16 -16.09
N VAL A 42 -11.81 7.93 -16.57
CA VAL A 42 -11.95 6.74 -15.74
C VAL A 42 -10.56 6.25 -15.39
N SER A 43 -10.28 6.08 -14.12
CA SER A 43 -8.99 5.55 -13.65
C SER A 43 -9.11 4.95 -12.26
N HIS A 44 -8.33 3.91 -12.00
CA HIS A 44 -8.10 3.36 -10.67
C HIS A 44 -6.85 3.96 -9.99
N ASP A 45 -6.13 4.83 -10.69
CA ASP A 45 -4.92 5.50 -10.20
C ASP A 45 -5.26 6.71 -9.35
N LEU A 46 -5.32 6.53 -8.04
CA LEU A 46 -5.68 7.59 -7.09
C LEU A 46 -4.72 8.77 -7.11
N ASN A 47 -3.43 8.56 -7.45
CA ASN A 47 -2.45 9.65 -7.54
C ASN A 47 -2.76 10.56 -8.73
N ALA A 48 -3.05 9.96 -9.90
CA ALA A 48 -3.46 10.72 -11.08
C ALA A 48 -4.79 11.47 -10.84
N VAL A 49 -5.75 10.82 -10.16
CA VAL A 49 -7.03 11.43 -9.78
C VAL A 49 -6.80 12.60 -8.83
N ALA A 50 -5.99 12.44 -7.78
CA ALA A 50 -5.69 13.51 -6.82
C ALA A 50 -5.06 14.74 -7.48
N GLU A 51 -4.22 14.51 -8.49
CA GLU A 51 -3.49 15.57 -9.17
C GLU A 51 -4.30 16.28 -10.27
N LEU A 52 -5.08 15.53 -11.04
CA LEU A 52 -5.78 16.05 -12.21
C LEU A 52 -7.23 16.44 -11.95
N ALA A 53 -7.95 15.77 -11.05
CA ALA A 53 -9.37 15.95 -10.94
C ALA A 53 -9.76 17.21 -10.16
N ASP A 54 -10.82 17.92 -10.62
CA ASP A 54 -11.52 18.94 -9.84
C ASP A 54 -12.70 18.36 -9.08
N ARG A 55 -13.21 17.22 -9.57
CA ARG A 55 -14.34 16.47 -9.01
C ARG A 55 -14.11 14.99 -9.23
N VAL A 56 -14.40 14.19 -8.22
CA VAL A 56 -14.30 12.73 -8.24
C VAL A 56 -15.67 12.13 -8.04
N ILE A 57 -16.01 11.17 -8.88
CA ILE A 57 -17.22 10.36 -8.77
C ILE A 57 -16.77 8.92 -8.56
N PHE A 58 -17.03 8.37 -7.37
CA PHE A 58 -16.79 6.96 -7.09
C PHE A 58 -18.01 6.13 -7.45
N MET A 59 -17.81 5.13 -8.32
CA MET A 59 -18.86 4.25 -8.80
C MET A 59 -18.57 2.79 -8.43
N LYS A 60 -19.62 2.06 -8.05
CA LYS A 60 -19.58 0.62 -7.81
C LYS A 60 -20.88 -0.01 -8.34
N ASP A 61 -20.76 -1.13 -9.03
CA ASP A 61 -21.88 -1.91 -9.56
C ASP A 61 -22.90 -1.07 -10.37
N GLY A 62 -22.39 -0.13 -11.19
CA GLY A 62 -23.20 0.75 -12.03
C GLY A 62 -23.88 1.92 -11.28
N SER A 63 -23.64 2.08 -9.98
CA SER A 63 -24.24 3.13 -9.15
C SER A 63 -23.17 4.12 -8.66
N ILE A 64 -23.56 5.40 -8.53
CA ILE A 64 -22.72 6.41 -7.89
C ILE A 64 -22.78 6.23 -6.37
N CYS A 65 -21.64 5.90 -5.76
CA CYS A 65 -21.52 5.79 -4.30
C CYS A 65 -21.21 7.13 -3.67
N GLU A 66 -20.21 7.84 -4.17
CA GLU A 66 -19.79 9.14 -3.68
C GLU A 66 -19.44 10.09 -4.81
N ASP A 67 -19.59 11.38 -4.54
CA ASP A 67 -19.32 12.46 -5.47
C ASP A 67 -18.85 13.71 -4.69
N GLY A 68 -17.68 14.23 -5.02
CA GLY A 68 -17.10 15.35 -4.29
C GLY A 68 -15.74 15.80 -4.80
N LYS A 69 -15.08 16.65 -4.02
CA LYS A 69 -13.71 17.08 -4.30
C LYS A 69 -12.70 15.94 -4.04
N PRO A 70 -11.58 15.88 -4.80
CA PRO A 70 -10.56 14.85 -4.61
C PRO A 70 -10.10 14.70 -3.16
N GLY A 71 -9.75 15.81 -2.48
CA GLY A 71 -9.30 15.77 -1.09
C GLY A 71 -10.35 15.17 -0.13
N GLN A 72 -11.63 15.41 -0.36
CA GLN A 72 -12.69 14.83 0.46
C GLN A 72 -12.83 13.32 0.21
N ILE A 73 -13.00 12.94 -1.05
CA ILE A 73 -13.24 11.53 -1.43
C ILE A 73 -12.02 10.66 -1.12
N LEU A 74 -10.80 11.16 -1.35
CA LEU A 74 -9.57 10.35 -1.23
C LEU A 74 -9.01 10.30 0.19
N SER A 75 -9.28 11.31 1.04
CA SER A 75 -8.73 11.38 2.40
C SER A 75 -9.75 11.11 3.49
N SER A 76 -11.04 11.37 3.25
CA SER A 76 -12.10 11.23 4.25
C SER A 76 -13.42 10.78 3.59
N PRO A 77 -13.42 9.60 2.95
CA PRO A 77 -14.62 9.07 2.32
C PRO A 77 -15.71 8.79 3.36
N LEU A 78 -16.97 9.00 2.97
CA LEU A 78 -18.12 8.83 3.87
C LEU A 78 -18.78 7.46 3.72
N LYS A 79 -18.61 6.81 2.56
CA LYS A 79 -19.21 5.51 2.27
C LYS A 79 -18.21 4.39 2.49
N GLU A 80 -18.68 3.31 3.09
CA GLU A 80 -17.88 2.14 3.40
C GLU A 80 -17.21 1.54 2.15
N GLU A 81 -17.95 1.47 1.04
CA GLU A 81 -17.43 0.97 -0.23
C GLU A 81 -16.27 1.81 -0.77
N THR A 82 -16.37 3.14 -0.61
CA THR A 82 -15.31 4.07 -1.01
C THR A 82 -14.11 3.93 -0.09
N CYS A 83 -14.32 3.82 1.23
CA CYS A 83 -13.27 3.55 2.22
C CYS A 83 -12.50 2.28 1.88
N HIS A 84 -13.21 1.17 1.64
CA HIS A 84 -12.60 -0.11 1.28
C HIS A 84 -11.78 -0.04 -0.03
N PHE A 85 -12.32 0.62 -1.05
CA PHE A 85 -11.60 0.77 -2.31
C PHE A 85 -10.30 1.56 -2.14
N ILE A 86 -10.38 2.71 -1.46
CA ILE A 86 -9.23 3.58 -1.24
C ILE A 86 -8.18 2.88 -0.37
N SER A 87 -8.60 2.20 0.70
CA SER A 87 -7.73 1.42 1.56
C SER A 87 -6.96 0.36 0.75
N ARG A 88 -7.67 -0.41 -0.10
CA ARG A 88 -7.02 -1.39 -0.99
C ARG A 88 -6.05 -0.78 -1.98
N GLN A 89 -6.28 0.46 -2.40
CA GLN A 89 -5.36 1.17 -3.30
C GLN A 89 -4.15 1.77 -2.58
N LYS A 90 -4.29 2.12 -1.30
CA LYS A 90 -3.22 2.69 -0.48
C LYS A 90 -2.36 1.65 0.19
N ASN A 91 -2.91 0.48 0.50
CA ASN A 91 -2.25 -0.59 1.25
C ASN A 91 -1.97 -1.81 0.35
N LEU A 92 -0.94 -2.55 0.70
CA LEU A 92 -0.69 -3.89 0.16
C LEU A 92 -1.28 -4.90 1.15
N PHE A 93 -2.24 -5.69 0.71
CA PHE A 93 -2.80 -6.82 1.45
C PHE A 93 -2.24 -8.13 0.88
N TYR A 94 -1.76 -8.99 1.76
CA TYR A 94 -1.31 -10.32 1.39
C TYR A 94 -1.74 -11.34 2.44
N THR A 95 -2.26 -12.48 2.00
CA THR A 95 -2.69 -13.56 2.88
C THR A 95 -1.79 -14.77 2.68
N ILE A 96 -1.20 -15.27 3.76
CA ILE A 96 -0.42 -16.49 3.80
C ILE A 96 -1.34 -17.56 4.40
N SER A 97 -1.59 -18.65 3.67
CA SER A 97 -2.50 -19.73 4.09
C SER A 97 -1.76 -21.03 4.39
N SER A 98 -0.45 -21.10 4.19
CA SER A 98 0.38 -22.28 4.45
C SER A 98 1.85 -21.92 4.49
N GLN A 99 2.68 -22.84 5.01
CA GLN A 99 4.14 -22.67 5.02
C GLN A 99 4.76 -22.60 3.61
N ASP A 100 4.10 -23.19 2.61
CA ASP A 100 4.55 -23.24 1.21
C ASP A 100 3.95 -22.07 0.39
N PHE A 101 3.82 -20.87 0.96
CA PHE A 101 3.36 -19.70 0.22
C PHE A 101 4.41 -19.20 -0.80
N ASP A 102 3.94 -18.53 -1.84
CA ASP A 102 4.79 -18.00 -2.92
C ASP A 102 5.57 -16.75 -2.46
N ARG A 103 6.77 -16.98 -1.85
CA ARG A 103 7.68 -15.89 -1.42
C ARG A 103 8.09 -14.98 -2.58
N PRO A 104 8.45 -15.47 -3.79
CA PRO A 104 8.68 -14.63 -4.95
C PRO A 104 7.51 -13.71 -5.29
N GLU A 105 6.26 -14.21 -5.23
CA GLU A 105 5.07 -13.37 -5.45
C GLU A 105 4.95 -12.25 -4.41
N LEU A 106 5.09 -12.56 -3.13
CA LEU A 106 5.06 -11.56 -2.05
C LEU A 106 6.14 -10.50 -2.26
N ASN A 107 7.36 -10.91 -2.57
CA ASN A 107 8.48 -10.00 -2.81
C ASN A 107 8.24 -9.08 -4.02
N ALA A 108 7.67 -9.61 -5.11
CA ALA A 108 7.30 -8.81 -6.28
C ALA A 108 6.19 -7.79 -5.94
N ARG A 109 5.21 -8.16 -5.12
CA ARG A 109 4.16 -7.25 -4.66
C ARG A 109 4.72 -6.13 -3.78
N ILE A 110 5.64 -6.43 -2.86
CA ILE A 110 6.33 -5.43 -2.03
C ILE A 110 7.14 -4.46 -2.91
N GLU A 111 7.91 -4.97 -3.89
CA GLU A 111 8.67 -4.15 -4.82
C GLU A 111 7.76 -3.20 -5.62
N ASN A 112 6.67 -3.72 -6.19
CA ASN A 112 5.69 -2.92 -6.92
C ASN A 112 5.04 -1.87 -6.02
N TYR A 113 4.72 -2.21 -4.77
CA TYR A 113 4.17 -1.28 -3.80
C TYR A 113 5.15 -0.14 -3.49
N CYS A 114 6.40 -0.45 -3.16
CA CYS A 114 7.43 0.54 -2.88
C CYS A 114 7.67 1.47 -4.08
N SER A 115 7.78 0.90 -5.29
CA SER A 115 7.96 1.66 -6.53
C SER A 115 6.80 2.61 -6.81
N ARG A 116 5.56 2.15 -6.60
CA ARG A 116 4.34 2.94 -6.79
C ARG A 116 4.29 4.18 -5.91
N PHE A 117 4.80 4.09 -4.67
CA PHE A 117 4.82 5.20 -3.73
C PHE A 117 6.12 6.01 -3.74
N GLY A 118 7.00 5.76 -4.72
CA GLY A 118 8.23 6.53 -4.94
C GLY A 118 9.33 6.29 -3.92
N PHE A 119 9.30 5.14 -3.22
CA PHE A 119 10.39 4.75 -2.35
C PHE A 119 11.61 4.32 -3.18
N GLY A 120 12.81 4.70 -2.71
CA GLY A 120 14.07 4.43 -3.42
C GLY A 120 14.35 2.94 -3.64
N GLY A 121 15.29 2.66 -4.57
CA GLY A 121 15.57 1.29 -5.04
C GLY A 121 16.05 0.28 -3.99
N GLN A 122 16.35 0.71 -2.77
CA GLN A 122 16.70 -0.18 -1.66
C GLN A 122 15.56 -0.38 -0.65
N ALA A 123 14.55 0.49 -0.65
CA ALA A 123 13.45 0.42 0.31
C ALA A 123 12.69 -0.90 0.25
N HIS A 124 12.43 -1.45 -0.96
CA HIS A 124 11.75 -2.73 -1.09
C HIS A 124 12.52 -3.88 -0.43
N ARG A 125 13.87 -3.91 -0.55
CA ARG A 125 14.70 -4.94 0.09
C ARG A 125 14.65 -4.85 1.61
N PHE A 126 14.57 -3.63 2.11
CA PHE A 126 14.45 -3.35 3.53
C PHE A 126 13.10 -3.84 4.09
N VAL A 127 12.00 -3.56 3.37
CA VAL A 127 10.67 -4.07 3.70
C VAL A 127 10.61 -5.59 3.59
N GLN A 128 11.17 -6.17 2.53
CA GLN A 128 11.25 -7.63 2.33
C GLN A 128 11.99 -8.30 3.50
N LEU A 129 13.12 -7.75 3.91
CA LEU A 129 13.88 -8.27 5.05
C LEU A 129 13.05 -8.22 6.34
N ALA A 130 12.37 -7.10 6.63
CA ALA A 130 11.53 -6.99 7.82
C ALA A 130 10.38 -8.02 7.81
N VAL A 131 9.75 -8.25 6.67
CA VAL A 131 8.71 -9.28 6.51
C VAL A 131 9.31 -10.69 6.70
N GLU A 132 10.46 -10.99 6.09
CA GLU A 132 11.11 -12.29 6.21
C GLU A 132 11.51 -12.60 7.66
N GLU A 133 12.11 -11.65 8.36
CA GLU A 133 12.52 -11.83 9.75
C GLU A 133 11.31 -11.98 10.70
N LEU A 134 10.22 -11.24 10.44
CA LEU A 134 8.98 -11.44 11.20
C LEU A 134 8.40 -12.83 10.98
N LEU A 135 8.32 -13.28 9.73
CA LEU A 135 7.79 -14.61 9.39
C LEU A 135 8.65 -15.77 9.89
N ASN A 136 9.93 -15.53 10.25
CA ASN A 136 10.76 -16.53 10.92
C ASN A 136 10.41 -16.70 12.39
N ILE A 137 9.83 -15.68 13.03
CA ILE A 137 9.53 -15.67 14.47
C ILE A 137 8.13 -16.21 14.76
N ILE A 138 7.13 -15.79 13.94
CA ILE A 138 5.73 -16.15 14.16
C ILE A 138 5.40 -17.55 13.59
N PRO A 139 4.40 -18.26 14.14
CA PRO A 139 3.99 -19.55 13.61
C PRO A 139 3.33 -19.40 12.24
N LEU A 140 3.75 -20.22 11.27
CA LEU A 140 3.17 -20.27 9.92
C LEU A 140 2.15 -21.41 9.77
N ASN A 141 1.43 -21.75 10.85
CA ASN A 141 0.55 -22.91 10.88
C ASN A 141 -0.87 -22.60 10.39
N ASP A 142 -1.29 -21.35 10.54
CA ASP A 142 -2.62 -20.88 10.23
C ASP A 142 -2.59 -19.70 9.24
N LYS A 143 -3.76 -19.13 8.97
CA LYS A 143 -3.90 -17.98 8.10
C LYS A 143 -3.22 -16.74 8.72
N ILE A 144 -2.30 -16.13 8.00
CA ILE A 144 -1.67 -14.86 8.35
C ILE A 144 -2.16 -13.80 7.38
N GLU A 145 -2.67 -12.70 7.90
CA GLU A 145 -3.04 -11.52 7.12
C GLU A 145 -1.99 -10.42 7.31
N LEU A 146 -1.34 -10.03 6.23
CA LEU A 146 -0.28 -9.05 6.20
C LEU A 146 -0.78 -7.79 5.47
N VAL A 147 -0.62 -6.63 6.11
CA VAL A 147 -0.99 -5.33 5.54
C VAL A 147 0.21 -4.40 5.61
N LEU A 148 0.73 -4.01 4.45
CA LEU A 148 1.76 -2.97 4.35
C LEU A 148 1.10 -1.65 3.98
N SER A 149 1.30 -0.63 4.80
CA SER A 149 0.70 0.69 4.68
C SER A 149 1.76 1.78 4.62
N LYS A 150 1.47 2.85 3.87
CA LYS A 150 2.25 4.09 3.90
C LYS A 150 1.50 5.15 4.67
N ASN A 151 2.15 5.82 5.62
CA ASN A 151 1.58 7.00 6.29
C ASN A 151 1.44 8.16 5.29
N GLU A 152 0.29 8.86 5.31
CA GLU A 152 -0.01 9.94 4.34
C GLU A 152 0.85 11.19 4.53
N ASN A 153 1.22 11.50 5.77
CA ASN A 153 1.90 12.76 6.13
C ASN A 153 3.42 12.62 6.30
N GLU A 154 3.92 11.40 6.32
CA GLU A 154 5.33 11.10 6.57
C GLU A 154 5.83 10.03 5.60
N VAL A 155 7.17 9.97 5.40
CA VAL A 155 7.80 8.91 4.63
C VAL A 155 7.99 7.69 5.55
N ARG A 156 6.89 7.23 6.16
CA ARG A 156 6.89 6.03 7.03
C ARG A 156 6.07 4.94 6.38
N MET A 157 6.49 3.71 6.61
CA MET A 157 5.71 2.51 6.31
C MET A 157 5.43 1.77 7.60
N SER A 158 4.22 1.26 7.74
CA SER A 158 3.86 0.29 8.76
C SER A 158 3.56 -1.07 8.14
N LEU A 159 3.90 -2.11 8.89
CA LEU A 159 3.56 -3.48 8.61
C LEU A 159 2.67 -3.98 9.75
N ASP A 160 1.44 -4.31 9.44
CA ASP A 160 0.48 -4.88 10.36
C ASP A 160 0.28 -6.35 9.99
N VAL A 161 0.30 -7.24 10.98
CA VAL A 161 0.18 -8.69 10.78
C VAL A 161 -0.77 -9.28 11.80
N ASP A 162 -1.84 -9.92 11.32
CA ASP A 162 -2.83 -10.63 12.10
C ASP A 162 -2.69 -12.15 11.89
N PHE A 163 -2.65 -12.93 12.97
CA PHE A 163 -2.56 -14.39 12.93
C PHE A 163 -3.13 -15.02 14.19
N GLU A 164 -3.38 -16.33 14.14
CA GLU A 164 -3.75 -17.15 15.30
C GLU A 164 -2.50 -17.83 15.87
N GLY A 165 -2.40 -17.91 17.20
CA GLY A 165 -1.24 -18.50 17.88
C GLY A 165 -1.51 -18.83 19.35
N ASP A 166 -0.46 -19.23 20.07
CA ASP A 166 -0.53 -19.51 21.51
C ASP A 166 -0.70 -18.22 22.32
N ASP A 167 -1.21 -18.26 23.55
CA ASP A 167 -1.42 -17.12 24.45
C ASP A 167 -0.11 -16.45 24.97
N LYS A 168 0.92 -16.34 24.13
CA LYS A 168 2.21 -15.73 24.48
C LYS A 168 2.62 -14.70 23.44
N GLU A 169 3.24 -13.63 23.86
CA GLU A 169 3.88 -12.67 22.94
C GLU A 169 5.08 -13.34 22.23
N TYR A 170 5.11 -13.30 20.91
CA TYR A 170 6.20 -13.83 20.09
C TYR A 170 7.38 -12.86 19.96
N LEU A 171 7.13 -11.55 20.09
CA LEU A 171 8.13 -10.47 19.95
C LEU A 171 8.61 -9.94 21.32
N SER A 172 8.54 -10.76 22.37
CA SER A 172 9.05 -10.44 23.71
C SER A 172 10.41 -11.09 23.93
N GLU A 173 11.38 -10.37 24.50
CA GLU A 173 12.71 -10.91 24.84
C GLU A 173 12.66 -12.16 25.72
N GLU A 174 11.62 -12.29 26.55
CA GLU A 174 11.44 -13.43 27.46
C GLU A 174 10.97 -14.70 26.75
N ASN A 175 10.26 -14.55 25.63
CA ASN A 175 9.59 -15.67 24.94
C ASN A 175 10.30 -16.09 23.64
N ILE A 176 11.22 -15.31 23.16
CA ILE A 176 11.98 -15.62 21.92
C ILE A 176 12.90 -16.81 22.12
N SER A 177 12.82 -17.79 21.21
CA SER A 177 13.72 -18.92 21.18
C SER A 177 15.15 -18.50 20.78
N GLU A 178 16.15 -19.26 21.22
CA GLU A 178 17.55 -19.00 20.81
C GLU A 178 17.72 -18.98 19.27
N GLU A 179 16.94 -19.78 18.54
CA GLU A 179 16.94 -19.85 17.08
C GLU A 179 16.42 -18.53 16.45
N ASN A 180 15.41 -17.92 17.04
CA ASN A 180 14.75 -16.72 16.55
C ASN A 180 15.36 -15.41 17.07
N MET A 181 16.30 -15.49 18.00
CA MET A 181 16.95 -14.33 18.60
C MET A 181 17.65 -13.43 17.54
N LEU A 182 18.24 -14.05 16.53
CA LEU A 182 18.89 -13.29 15.44
C LEU A 182 17.86 -12.49 14.63
N SER A 183 16.78 -13.12 14.22
CA SER A 183 15.67 -12.47 13.49
C SER A 183 15.06 -11.33 14.28
N PHE A 184 14.86 -11.50 15.58
CA PHE A 184 14.35 -10.45 16.45
C PHE A 184 15.30 -9.25 16.56
N ASN A 185 16.60 -9.48 16.75
CA ASN A 185 17.60 -8.42 16.77
C ASN A 185 17.67 -7.66 15.45
N ILE A 186 17.51 -8.36 14.31
CA ILE A 186 17.43 -7.73 12.99
C ILE A 186 16.18 -6.86 12.92
N LEU A 187 15.00 -7.36 13.33
CA LEU A 187 13.76 -6.58 13.36
C LEU A 187 13.87 -5.32 14.22
N GLN A 188 14.46 -5.42 15.42
CA GLN A 188 14.72 -4.26 16.26
C GLN A 188 15.59 -3.21 15.56
N GLY A 189 16.53 -3.64 14.72
CA GLY A 189 17.36 -2.71 13.92
C GLY A 189 16.66 -2.15 12.67
N LEU A 190 15.55 -2.75 12.25
CA LEU A 190 14.77 -2.35 11.08
C LEU A 190 13.57 -1.47 11.43
N CYS A 191 13.06 -1.52 12.64
CA CYS A 191 11.84 -0.88 13.07
C CYS A 191 12.10 0.19 14.13
N ASP A 192 11.35 1.29 14.05
CA ASP A 192 11.30 2.32 15.11
C ASP A 192 10.29 1.96 16.20
N VAL A 193 9.23 1.21 15.82
CA VAL A 193 8.19 0.72 16.72
C VAL A 193 7.95 -0.77 16.45
N ILE A 194 7.87 -1.55 17.52
CA ILE A 194 7.44 -2.95 17.51
C ILE A 194 6.40 -3.09 18.61
N GLN A 195 5.18 -3.46 18.27
CA GLN A 195 4.10 -3.68 19.20
C GLN A 195 3.40 -4.99 18.86
N GLU A 196 3.10 -5.79 19.87
CA GLU A 196 2.28 -6.99 19.76
C GLU A 196 1.14 -6.91 20.77
N ASN A 197 -0.09 -7.11 20.30
CA ASN A 197 -1.28 -7.23 21.12
C ASN A 197 -1.81 -8.65 21.00
N VAL A 198 -2.02 -9.30 22.13
CA VAL A 198 -2.53 -10.68 22.21
C VAL A 198 -3.93 -10.65 22.80
N GLU A 199 -4.91 -11.16 22.06
CA GLU A 199 -6.30 -11.34 22.51
C GLU A 199 -6.71 -12.80 22.28
N THR A 200 -6.62 -13.64 23.32
CA THR A 200 -7.12 -15.03 23.32
C THR A 200 -6.84 -15.78 21.99
N GLU A 201 -5.67 -16.30 21.76
CA GLU A 201 -5.26 -16.99 20.52
C GLU A 201 -5.15 -16.11 19.25
N SER A 202 -5.57 -14.83 19.28
CA SER A 202 -5.43 -13.89 18.17
C SER A 202 -4.33 -12.89 18.47
N HIS A 203 -3.41 -12.71 17.52
CA HIS A 203 -2.28 -11.81 17.61
C HIS A 203 -2.38 -10.71 16.56
N HIS A 204 -2.12 -9.49 16.99
CA HIS A 204 -1.94 -8.35 16.12
C HIS A 204 -0.56 -7.75 16.35
N ILE A 205 0.32 -7.82 15.35
CA ILE A 205 1.64 -7.20 15.37
C ILE A 205 1.63 -5.96 14.52
N HIS A 206 2.09 -4.85 15.11
CA HIS A 206 2.29 -3.58 14.41
C HIS A 206 3.78 -3.20 14.44
N LEU A 207 4.37 -3.00 13.26
CA LEU A 207 5.74 -2.55 13.07
C LEU A 207 5.74 -1.22 12.32
N GLU A 208 6.44 -0.20 12.85
CA GLU A 208 6.80 0.99 12.07
C GLU A 208 8.24 0.85 11.59
N LEU A 209 8.43 0.87 10.28
CA LEU A 209 9.73 0.70 9.66
C LEU A 209 10.57 1.99 9.76
N ASN A 210 11.87 1.82 10.01
CA ASN A 210 12.80 2.93 10.21
C ASN A 210 12.87 3.85 8.98
N GLN A 211 12.54 5.13 9.19
CA GLN A 211 12.41 6.14 8.14
C GLN A 211 13.73 6.40 7.40
N ASP A 212 14.84 6.48 8.11
CA ASP A 212 16.15 6.81 7.52
C ASP A 212 16.56 5.76 6.49
N ARG A 213 16.21 4.49 6.75
CA ARG A 213 16.51 3.38 5.84
C ARG A 213 15.59 3.31 4.62
N LEU A 214 14.35 3.76 4.75
CA LEU A 214 13.40 3.85 3.63
C LEU A 214 13.80 4.95 2.62
N LEU A 215 14.56 5.96 3.06
CA LEU A 215 15.03 7.08 2.25
C LEU A 215 16.41 6.86 1.60
N LEU A 216 17.09 5.77 1.90
CA LEU A 216 18.37 5.43 1.25
C LEU A 216 18.15 5.23 -0.26
N ARG A 217 18.82 6.08 -1.05
CA ARG A 217 18.77 6.08 -2.52
C ARG A 217 19.68 5.02 -3.13
#